data_b2297e792abcbf3cb86e447bacb2a183
#
_entry.id   b2297e792abcbf3cb86e447bacb2a183
#
_cell.length_a   1.000
_cell.length_b   1.000
_cell.length_c   1.000
_cell.angle_alpha   90.00
_cell.angle_beta   90.00
_cell.angle_gamma   90.00
#
_symmetry.space_group_name_H-M   'P 1'
#
loop_
_entity.id
_entity.type
_entity.pdbx_description
1 polymer ?
#
loop_
_entity_poly.entity_id
_entity_poly.type
_entity_poly.pdbx_seq_one_letter_code
_entity_poly.pdbx_strand_id
1 'polypeptide(L)'
;FEDMSDIFIKYASDEQLDYIDPIVKLEYETVDKFISIGAPMNTKNMARADLNKLARRSKASQGLSKMLMERSAKGDAAWVVADVPTHALAQEAKMSIDEYSEFLFKSCYLNLDNPVEKLRELDEKQTKWANYLNGVKKVRIVGEKTDIVFGVEGRKWISCSGLNNYPDGEVFTSPVENDINGEIYFDFPQNYRGNSATGVHLWIENGQIVKFDAETGKDYLEAMFNMDEGSKGIGEIAIGTNDEIQEVAGNILFDEKIGGSIHMAVGASYPETGGKNVSGLHWDMIKNMKNNSKIYADDKLIYENGKFLI
;
A
#
# COMPACT_ATOMS: atom_id res chain seq x y z
N PHE A 1 -16.42 -4.15 -16.63
CA PHE A 1 -17.05 -2.88 -17.03
C PHE A 1 -16.98 -1.93 -15.83
N GLU A 2 -15.92 -1.10 -15.79
CA GLU A 2 -15.64 -0.17 -14.68
C GLU A 2 -16.80 0.79 -14.44
N ASP A 3 -17.43 1.28 -15.50
CA ASP A 3 -18.58 2.21 -15.45
C ASP A 3 -19.86 1.62 -14.83
N MET A 4 -19.88 0.32 -14.52
CA MET A 4 -21.03 -0.31 -13.88
C MET A 4 -20.89 -0.49 -12.37
N SER A 5 -19.68 -0.33 -11.83
CA SER A 5 -19.44 -0.56 -10.40
C SER A 5 -20.11 0.49 -9.53
N ASP A 6 -20.06 1.76 -9.91
CA ASP A 6 -20.74 2.84 -9.21
C ASP A 6 -22.26 2.70 -9.27
N ILE A 7 -22.81 2.33 -10.45
CA ILE A 7 -24.23 2.03 -10.66
C ILE A 7 -24.64 0.85 -9.77
N PHE A 8 -23.86 -0.23 -9.75
CA PHE A 8 -24.12 -1.39 -8.90
C PHE A 8 -24.16 -1.00 -7.42
N ILE A 9 -23.13 -0.34 -6.91
CA ILE A 9 -23.10 0.09 -5.50
C ILE A 9 -24.26 1.02 -5.16
N LYS A 10 -24.60 1.94 -6.07
CA LYS A 10 -25.70 2.90 -5.85
C LYS A 10 -27.06 2.23 -5.74
N TYR A 11 -27.36 1.28 -6.61
CA TYR A 11 -28.72 0.76 -6.80
C TYR A 11 -28.92 -0.67 -6.31
N ALA A 12 -27.89 -1.43 -6.02
CA ALA A 12 -28.00 -2.80 -5.54
C ALA A 12 -28.74 -2.88 -4.20
N SER A 13 -29.58 -3.91 -4.05
CA SER A 13 -30.13 -4.33 -2.77
C SER A 13 -29.05 -5.00 -1.91
N ASP A 14 -29.33 -5.15 -0.63
CA ASP A 14 -28.45 -5.85 0.30
C ASP A 14 -28.14 -7.29 -0.15
N GLU A 15 -29.15 -8.00 -0.64
CA GLU A 15 -29.00 -9.36 -1.17
C GLU A 15 -28.08 -9.40 -2.41
N GLN A 16 -28.18 -8.39 -3.29
CA GLN A 16 -27.29 -8.28 -4.46
C GLN A 16 -25.86 -7.94 -4.06
N LEU A 17 -25.67 -7.10 -3.04
CA LEU A 17 -24.35 -6.77 -2.52
C LEU A 17 -23.65 -7.99 -1.89
N ASP A 18 -24.43 -8.88 -1.24
CA ASP A 18 -23.92 -10.10 -0.63
C ASP A 18 -23.68 -11.24 -1.64
N TYR A 19 -24.28 -11.17 -2.82
CA TYR A 19 -24.22 -12.23 -3.81
C TYR A 19 -22.81 -12.37 -4.40
N ILE A 20 -22.28 -13.59 -4.35
CA ILE A 20 -21.05 -13.99 -5.05
C ILE A 20 -21.44 -14.94 -6.18
N ASP A 21 -21.13 -14.56 -7.41
CA ASP A 21 -21.37 -15.39 -8.58
C ASP A 21 -20.63 -16.73 -8.45
N PRO A 22 -21.31 -17.88 -8.58
CA PRO A 22 -20.67 -19.19 -8.55
C PRO A 22 -19.59 -19.39 -9.61
N ILE A 23 -19.69 -18.72 -10.76
CA ILE A 23 -18.67 -18.77 -11.80
C ILE A 23 -17.39 -18.05 -11.33
N VAL A 24 -17.52 -16.86 -10.78
CA VAL A 24 -16.39 -16.13 -10.20
C VAL A 24 -15.74 -16.95 -9.08
N LYS A 25 -16.55 -17.59 -8.22
CA LYS A 25 -16.02 -18.46 -7.18
C LYS A 25 -15.22 -19.63 -7.77
N LEU A 26 -15.75 -20.29 -8.82
CA LEU A 26 -15.09 -21.38 -9.52
C LEU A 26 -13.76 -20.92 -10.16
N GLU A 27 -13.71 -19.72 -10.73
CA GLU A 27 -12.47 -19.13 -11.25
C GLU A 27 -11.40 -19.04 -10.16
N TYR A 28 -11.75 -18.50 -8.98
CA TYR A 28 -10.83 -18.41 -7.84
C TYR A 28 -10.42 -19.78 -7.28
N GLU A 29 -11.24 -20.82 -7.46
CA GLU A 29 -10.94 -22.19 -7.04
C GLU A 29 -10.02 -22.93 -8.03
N THR A 30 -10.06 -22.60 -9.32
CA THR A 30 -9.47 -23.45 -10.37
C THR A 30 -8.41 -22.80 -11.24
N VAL A 31 -8.43 -21.46 -11.40
CA VAL A 31 -7.48 -20.76 -12.26
C VAL A 31 -6.10 -20.67 -11.57
N ASP A 32 -5.05 -21.02 -12.32
CA ASP A 32 -3.67 -21.06 -11.79
C ASP A 32 -2.97 -19.70 -11.82
N LYS A 33 -3.38 -18.79 -12.73
CA LYS A 33 -2.74 -17.49 -12.92
C LYS A 33 -3.74 -16.39 -13.15
N PHE A 34 -3.60 -15.30 -12.37
CA PHE A 34 -4.43 -14.11 -12.46
C PHE A 34 -3.58 -12.92 -12.93
N ILE A 35 -3.97 -12.27 -14.01
CA ILE A 35 -3.37 -11.03 -14.46
C ILE A 35 -4.45 -9.95 -14.42
N SER A 36 -4.28 -8.97 -13.55
CA SER A 36 -5.18 -7.83 -13.43
C SER A 36 -4.53 -6.61 -14.08
N ILE A 37 -5.20 -6.03 -15.08
CA ILE A 37 -4.72 -4.85 -15.78
C ILE A 37 -5.65 -3.69 -15.45
N GLY A 38 -5.15 -2.71 -14.71
CA GLY A 38 -5.85 -1.48 -14.39
C GLY A 38 -5.80 -0.50 -15.57
N ALA A 39 -6.96 -0.05 -16.01
CA ALA A 39 -7.11 0.93 -17.09
C ALA A 39 -8.29 1.88 -16.78
N PRO A 40 -8.24 2.63 -15.68
CA PRO A 40 -9.37 3.44 -15.25
C PRO A 40 -9.68 4.56 -16.24
N MET A 41 -10.97 4.76 -16.51
CA MET A 41 -11.47 5.91 -17.27
C MET A 41 -11.83 7.10 -16.35
N ASN A 42 -12.07 6.81 -15.06
CA ASN A 42 -12.36 7.81 -14.03
C ASN A 42 -11.89 7.29 -12.65
N THR A 43 -10.84 7.88 -12.13
CA THR A 43 -10.27 7.52 -10.80
C THR A 43 -11.17 7.94 -9.62
N LYS A 44 -12.18 8.76 -9.86
CA LYS A 44 -13.09 9.32 -8.84
C LYS A 44 -14.50 8.73 -8.89
N ASN A 45 -14.77 7.71 -9.72
CA ASN A 45 -16.12 7.16 -9.89
C ASN A 45 -16.75 6.66 -8.59
N MET A 46 -15.93 6.20 -7.63
CA MET A 46 -16.37 5.70 -6.32
C MET A 46 -16.22 6.71 -5.17
N ALA A 47 -15.71 7.92 -5.42
CA ALA A 47 -15.42 8.92 -4.37
C ALA A 47 -16.65 9.36 -3.55
N ARG A 48 -17.84 9.25 -4.13
CA ARG A 48 -19.14 9.58 -3.48
C ARG A 48 -20.02 8.36 -3.23
N ALA A 49 -19.48 7.17 -3.33
CA ALA A 49 -20.23 5.94 -3.09
C ALA A 49 -20.61 5.80 -1.61
N ASP A 50 -21.73 5.12 -1.35
CA ASP A 50 -22.15 4.80 0.01
C ASP A 50 -21.13 3.85 0.67
N LEU A 51 -20.45 4.33 1.69
CA LEU A 51 -19.40 3.61 2.40
C LEU A 51 -19.91 2.32 3.06
N ASN A 52 -21.15 2.29 3.54
CA ASN A 52 -21.74 1.08 4.14
C ASN A 52 -21.96 -0.01 3.08
N LYS A 53 -22.44 0.36 1.90
CA LYS A 53 -22.59 -0.56 0.77
C LYS A 53 -21.25 -1.06 0.26
N LEU A 54 -20.25 -0.19 0.18
CA LEU A 54 -18.87 -0.59 -0.19
C LEU A 54 -18.29 -1.58 0.83
N ALA A 55 -18.41 -1.29 2.13
CA ALA A 55 -17.94 -2.18 3.18
C ALA A 55 -18.66 -3.54 3.15
N ARG A 56 -19.99 -3.54 2.93
CA ARG A 56 -20.77 -4.77 2.79
C ARG A 56 -20.30 -5.61 1.60
N ARG A 57 -20.13 -4.98 0.42
CA ARG A 57 -19.63 -5.67 -0.78
C ARG A 57 -18.22 -6.22 -0.60
N SER A 58 -17.34 -5.44 0.00
CA SER A 58 -15.97 -5.86 0.33
C SER A 58 -15.98 -7.08 1.26
N LYS A 59 -16.81 -7.06 2.31
CA LYS A 59 -16.96 -8.19 3.23
C LYS A 59 -17.48 -9.43 2.53
N ALA A 60 -18.45 -9.30 1.63
CA ALA A 60 -18.98 -10.43 0.87
C ALA A 60 -17.92 -11.09 -0.03
N SER A 61 -17.06 -10.28 -0.68
CA SER A 61 -15.99 -10.78 -1.57
C SER A 61 -14.71 -11.21 -0.83
N GLN A 62 -14.57 -10.96 0.46
CA GLN A 62 -13.37 -11.27 1.24
C GLN A 62 -12.95 -12.75 1.15
N GLY A 63 -13.94 -13.66 1.05
CA GLY A 63 -13.69 -15.10 0.89
C GLY A 63 -12.93 -15.45 -0.39
N LEU A 64 -13.16 -14.72 -1.47
CA LEU A 64 -12.45 -14.91 -2.75
C LEU A 64 -10.98 -14.49 -2.62
N SER A 65 -10.73 -13.30 -2.06
CA SER A 65 -9.36 -12.81 -1.85
C SER A 65 -8.58 -13.74 -0.93
N LYS A 66 -9.19 -14.19 0.18
CA LYS A 66 -8.58 -15.16 1.08
C LYS A 66 -8.21 -16.45 0.36
N MET A 67 -9.11 -16.98 -0.47
CA MET A 67 -8.87 -18.21 -1.25
C MET A 67 -7.68 -18.04 -2.20
N LEU A 68 -7.59 -16.93 -2.92
CA LEU A 68 -6.47 -16.63 -3.79
C LEU A 68 -5.14 -16.56 -3.02
N MET A 69 -5.12 -15.86 -1.88
CA MET A 69 -3.93 -15.76 -1.04
C MET A 69 -3.49 -17.12 -0.48
N GLU A 70 -4.43 -17.95 -0.03
CA GLU A 70 -4.13 -19.32 0.45
C GLU A 70 -3.59 -20.22 -0.65
N ARG A 71 -4.13 -20.14 -1.87
CA ARG A 71 -3.63 -20.88 -3.03
C ARG A 71 -2.25 -20.37 -3.47
N SER A 72 -2.06 -19.06 -3.47
CA SER A 72 -0.77 -18.44 -3.80
C SER A 72 0.32 -18.85 -2.81
N ALA A 73 0.03 -18.86 -1.52
CA ALA A 73 0.95 -19.28 -0.48
C ALA A 73 1.38 -20.76 -0.59
N LYS A 74 0.52 -21.62 -1.18
CA LYS A 74 0.83 -23.03 -1.49
C LYS A 74 1.55 -23.23 -2.83
N GLY A 75 1.65 -22.20 -3.65
CA GLY A 75 2.17 -22.30 -5.01
C GLY A 75 1.16 -22.82 -6.04
N ASP A 76 -0.13 -22.96 -5.67
CA ASP A 76 -1.20 -23.46 -6.53
C ASP A 76 -1.79 -22.34 -7.44
N ALA A 77 -1.50 -21.08 -7.13
CA ALA A 77 -1.87 -19.94 -7.94
C ALA A 77 -0.81 -18.85 -7.92
N ALA A 78 -0.75 -18.04 -8.96
CA ALA A 78 0.05 -16.82 -9.00
C ALA A 78 -0.82 -15.65 -9.49
N TRP A 79 -0.51 -14.45 -9.04
CA TRP A 79 -1.24 -13.25 -9.46
C TRP A 79 -0.30 -12.08 -9.68
N VAL A 80 -0.68 -11.20 -10.59
CA VAL A 80 0.00 -9.93 -10.81
C VAL A 80 -1.01 -8.84 -11.13
N VAL A 81 -0.75 -7.65 -10.61
CA VAL A 81 -1.49 -6.41 -10.90
C VAL A 81 -0.55 -5.45 -11.62
N ALA A 82 -1.02 -4.87 -12.71
CA ALA A 82 -0.31 -3.83 -13.45
C ALA A 82 -1.31 -2.82 -14.01
N ASP A 83 -0.86 -1.59 -14.20
CA ASP A 83 -1.65 -0.55 -14.87
C ASP A 83 -1.14 -0.29 -16.28
N VAL A 84 -2.03 0.22 -17.13
CA VAL A 84 -1.67 0.78 -18.45
C VAL A 84 -1.98 2.28 -18.47
N PRO A 85 -1.28 3.08 -19.29
CA PRO A 85 -1.51 4.51 -19.35
C PRO A 85 -2.94 4.83 -19.80
N THR A 86 -3.64 5.68 -19.02
CA THR A 86 -4.93 6.24 -19.37
C THR A 86 -4.94 7.74 -19.13
N HIS A 87 -5.81 8.48 -19.82
CA HIS A 87 -5.97 9.91 -19.56
C HIS A 87 -6.38 10.19 -18.10
N ALA A 88 -7.15 9.30 -17.48
CA ALA A 88 -7.56 9.48 -16.08
C ALA A 88 -6.36 9.41 -15.13
N LEU A 89 -5.47 8.44 -15.30
CA LEU A 89 -4.25 8.31 -14.51
C LEU A 89 -3.27 9.46 -14.78
N ALA A 90 -3.12 9.87 -16.06
CA ALA A 90 -2.30 11.02 -16.41
C ALA A 90 -2.79 12.31 -15.75
N GLN A 91 -4.11 12.52 -15.69
CA GLN A 91 -4.71 13.68 -15.00
C GLN A 91 -4.46 13.66 -13.49
N GLU A 92 -4.54 12.48 -12.83
CA GLU A 92 -4.20 12.34 -11.41
C GLU A 92 -2.73 12.71 -11.16
N ALA A 93 -1.85 12.24 -12.02
CA ALA A 93 -0.41 12.53 -11.95
C ALA A 93 -0.07 13.97 -12.40
N LYS A 94 -1.03 14.75 -12.92
CA LYS A 94 -0.83 16.08 -13.49
C LYS A 94 0.13 16.10 -14.68
N MET A 95 0.13 15.02 -15.45
CA MET A 95 0.96 14.78 -16.63
C MET A 95 0.11 14.75 -17.91
N SER A 96 0.73 14.99 -19.05
CA SER A 96 0.16 14.59 -20.33
C SER A 96 0.13 13.06 -20.44
N ILE A 97 -0.64 12.52 -21.39
CA ILE A 97 -0.67 11.05 -21.58
C ILE A 97 0.70 10.49 -22.01
N ASP A 98 1.47 11.28 -22.78
CA ASP A 98 2.80 10.87 -23.22
C ASP A 98 3.80 10.86 -22.03
N GLU A 99 3.81 11.94 -21.21
CA GLU A 99 4.63 12.02 -19.99
C GLU A 99 4.29 10.90 -19.01
N TYR A 100 2.99 10.61 -18.80
CA TYR A 100 2.57 9.50 -17.93
C TYR A 100 2.98 8.14 -18.47
N SER A 101 2.91 7.96 -19.80
CA SER A 101 3.38 6.72 -20.42
C SER A 101 4.88 6.51 -20.23
N GLU A 102 5.67 7.56 -20.40
CA GLU A 102 7.11 7.51 -20.12
C GLU A 102 7.40 7.25 -18.64
N PHE A 103 6.68 7.91 -17.73
CA PHE A 103 6.77 7.69 -16.29
C PHE A 103 6.47 6.23 -15.94
N LEU A 104 5.35 5.68 -16.44
CA LEU A 104 4.95 4.29 -16.19
C LEU A 104 5.99 3.31 -16.73
N PHE A 105 6.48 3.49 -17.97
CA PHE A 105 7.48 2.60 -18.55
C PHE A 105 8.81 2.65 -17.79
N LYS A 106 9.24 3.82 -17.32
CA LYS A 106 10.42 3.96 -16.46
C LYS A 106 10.22 3.26 -15.12
N SER A 107 9.08 3.50 -14.46
CA SER A 107 8.73 2.87 -13.19
C SER A 107 8.75 1.34 -13.25
N CYS A 108 8.42 0.79 -14.41
CA CYS A 108 8.47 -0.64 -14.73
C CYS A 108 9.80 -1.10 -15.32
N TYR A 109 10.82 -0.24 -15.44
CA TYR A 109 12.10 -0.51 -16.11
C TYR A 109 11.97 -0.93 -17.59
N LEU A 110 10.82 -0.71 -18.23
CA LEU A 110 10.53 -1.11 -19.61
C LEU A 110 11.29 -0.25 -20.65
N ASN A 111 11.89 0.85 -20.24
CA ASN A 111 12.79 1.68 -21.03
C ASN A 111 14.22 1.10 -21.14
N LEU A 112 14.51 0.00 -20.45
CA LEU A 112 15.82 -0.67 -20.46
C LEU A 112 15.82 -1.86 -21.44
N ASP A 113 16.99 -2.21 -21.97
CA ASP A 113 17.15 -3.36 -22.84
C ASP A 113 16.82 -4.69 -22.14
N ASN A 114 17.08 -4.77 -20.83
CA ASN A 114 16.81 -5.97 -20.03
C ASN A 114 16.11 -5.64 -18.71
N PRO A 115 14.80 -5.36 -18.71
CA PRO A 115 14.05 -5.03 -17.51
C PRO A 115 14.01 -6.17 -16.48
N VAL A 116 14.02 -7.43 -16.94
CA VAL A 116 13.99 -8.60 -16.04
C VAL A 116 15.26 -8.70 -15.22
N GLU A 117 16.42 -8.41 -15.79
CA GLU A 117 17.69 -8.39 -15.06
C GLU A 117 17.69 -7.28 -14.00
N LYS A 118 17.15 -6.10 -14.35
CA LYS A 118 17.02 -4.99 -13.42
C LYS A 118 16.13 -5.32 -12.22
N LEU A 119 15.01 -6.00 -12.45
CA LEU A 119 14.14 -6.48 -11.37
C LEU A 119 14.82 -7.53 -10.47
N ARG A 120 15.64 -8.41 -11.05
CA ARG A 120 16.45 -9.36 -10.28
C ARG A 120 17.49 -8.67 -9.40
N GLU A 121 18.17 -7.64 -9.93
CA GLU A 121 19.09 -6.81 -9.13
C GLU A 121 18.37 -6.11 -7.96
N LEU A 122 17.17 -5.61 -8.21
CA LEU A 122 16.32 -5.01 -7.18
C LEU A 122 15.96 -6.04 -6.11
N ASP A 123 15.51 -7.22 -6.52
CA ASP A 123 15.16 -8.31 -5.61
C ASP A 123 16.36 -8.76 -4.75
N GLU A 124 17.54 -8.91 -5.34
CA GLU A 124 18.75 -9.25 -4.61
C GLU A 124 19.10 -8.21 -3.52
N LYS A 125 18.96 -6.91 -3.84
CA LYS A 125 19.18 -5.83 -2.87
C LYS A 125 18.14 -5.84 -1.77
N GLN A 126 16.87 -5.88 -2.13
CA GLN A 126 15.77 -5.90 -1.17
C GLN A 126 15.82 -7.14 -0.27
N THR A 127 16.16 -8.30 -0.83
CA THR A 127 16.34 -9.54 -0.07
C THR A 127 17.46 -9.41 0.98
N LYS A 128 18.58 -8.72 0.67
CA LYS A 128 19.62 -8.44 1.67
C LYS A 128 19.11 -7.56 2.80
N TRP A 129 18.38 -6.50 2.47
CA TRP A 129 17.78 -5.60 3.48
C TRP A 129 16.72 -6.32 4.32
N ALA A 130 15.81 -7.07 3.70
CA ALA A 130 14.81 -7.86 4.40
C ALA A 130 15.45 -8.89 5.35
N ASN A 131 16.49 -9.60 4.90
CA ASN A 131 17.22 -10.57 5.72
C ASN A 131 17.91 -9.90 6.92
N TYR A 132 18.47 -8.71 6.74
CA TYR A 132 19.04 -7.95 7.86
C TYR A 132 17.93 -7.56 8.86
N LEU A 133 16.82 -7.02 8.36
CA LEU A 133 15.70 -6.56 9.16
C LEU A 133 14.96 -7.70 9.89
N ASN A 134 14.98 -8.91 9.36
CA ASN A 134 14.41 -10.10 10.02
C ASN A 134 15.06 -10.44 11.37
N GLY A 135 16.28 -9.95 11.62
CA GLY A 135 16.97 -10.11 12.90
C GLY A 135 16.75 -8.96 13.89
N VAL A 136 16.01 -7.93 13.49
CA VAL A 136 15.83 -6.68 14.25
C VAL A 136 14.60 -6.77 15.16
N LYS A 137 14.69 -6.15 16.34
CA LYS A 137 13.58 -6.11 17.31
C LYS A 137 12.81 -4.81 17.24
N LYS A 138 13.49 -3.69 17.00
CA LYS A 138 12.89 -2.35 16.96
C LYS A 138 13.40 -1.54 15.78
N VAL A 139 12.50 -0.83 15.14
CA VAL A 139 12.80 0.16 14.11
C VAL A 139 12.35 1.53 14.61
N ARG A 140 13.24 2.54 14.57
CA ARG A 140 12.92 3.93 14.85
C ARG A 140 13.09 4.76 13.59
N ILE A 141 12.10 5.57 13.28
CA ILE A 141 12.11 6.50 12.15
C ILE A 141 12.11 7.92 12.70
N VAL A 142 13.07 8.73 12.24
CA VAL A 142 13.22 10.12 12.63
C VAL A 142 13.26 11.01 11.39
N GLY A 143 12.55 12.11 11.43
CA GLY A 143 12.49 13.09 10.34
C GLY A 143 11.74 14.34 10.73
N GLU A 144 11.35 15.16 9.77
CA GLU A 144 10.55 16.35 10.05
C GLU A 144 9.22 15.95 10.73
N LYS A 145 8.93 16.54 11.91
CA LYS A 145 7.73 16.23 12.73
C LYS A 145 7.48 14.73 12.88
N THR A 146 8.56 13.95 12.95
CA THR A 146 8.49 12.49 12.98
C THR A 146 9.54 11.95 13.93
N ASP A 147 9.10 11.22 14.94
CA ASP A 147 9.91 10.37 15.79
C ASP A 147 9.02 9.23 16.30
N ILE A 148 9.14 8.08 15.66
CA ILE A 148 8.28 6.94 15.93
C ILE A 148 9.10 5.66 16.02
N VAL A 149 8.72 4.79 16.97
CA VAL A 149 9.35 3.48 17.19
C VAL A 149 8.33 2.37 16.95
N PHE A 150 8.74 1.37 16.21
CA PHE A 150 7.97 0.16 15.92
C PHE A 150 8.69 -1.06 16.51
N GLY A 151 8.00 -1.86 17.30
CA GLY A 151 8.42 -3.22 17.62
C GLY A 151 8.19 -4.12 16.40
N VAL A 152 9.24 -4.86 15.99
CA VAL A 152 9.18 -5.77 14.84
C VAL A 152 9.75 -7.17 15.17
N GLU A 153 9.98 -7.48 16.45
CA GLU A 153 10.50 -8.77 16.88
C GLU A 153 9.56 -9.92 16.49
N GLY A 154 10.11 -10.92 15.81
CA GLY A 154 9.34 -12.05 15.33
C GLY A 154 8.47 -11.78 14.09
N ARG A 155 8.58 -10.59 13.49
CA ARG A 155 7.93 -10.27 12.24
C ARG A 155 8.81 -10.64 11.06
N LYS A 156 8.18 -10.95 9.93
CA LYS A 156 8.88 -11.25 8.68
C LYS A 156 8.87 -10.02 7.80
N TRP A 157 10.06 -9.58 7.39
CA TRP A 157 10.23 -8.59 6.33
C TRP A 157 10.22 -9.29 4.97
N ILE A 158 9.49 -8.71 4.04
CA ILE A 158 9.25 -9.27 2.70
C ILE A 158 9.79 -8.28 1.66
N SER A 159 10.46 -8.80 0.64
CA SER A 159 10.87 -8.08 -0.55
C SER A 159 9.74 -8.13 -1.58
N CYS A 160 9.38 -6.98 -2.14
CA CYS A 160 8.44 -6.85 -3.25
C CYS A 160 9.15 -6.22 -4.45
N SER A 161 9.41 -7.04 -5.48
CA SER A 161 10.29 -6.70 -6.61
C SER A 161 9.67 -6.98 -7.98
N GLY A 162 8.34 -6.98 -8.09
CA GLY A 162 7.64 -7.15 -9.37
C GLY A 162 7.00 -8.51 -9.58
N LEU A 163 6.85 -9.33 -8.54
CA LEU A 163 6.19 -10.63 -8.64
C LEU A 163 4.66 -10.53 -8.55
N ASN A 164 4.14 -9.58 -7.76
CA ASN A 164 2.71 -9.40 -7.53
C ASN A 164 2.20 -8.04 -8.01
N ASN A 165 2.94 -6.99 -7.78
CA ASN A 165 2.67 -5.65 -8.28
C ASN A 165 3.66 -5.29 -9.39
N TYR A 166 3.21 -4.53 -10.39
CA TYR A 166 4.08 -4.04 -11.45
C TYR A 166 3.62 -2.65 -11.91
N PRO A 167 4.39 -1.56 -11.59
CA PRO A 167 5.70 -1.56 -10.96
C PRO A 167 5.67 -2.04 -9.51
N ASP A 168 6.88 -2.31 -8.98
CA ASP A 168 7.09 -2.68 -7.61
C ASP A 168 8.40 -2.07 -7.08
N GLY A 169 8.72 -2.28 -5.82
CA GLY A 169 9.94 -1.77 -5.20
C GLY A 169 9.74 -1.35 -3.75
N GLU A 170 9.61 -2.35 -2.84
CA GLU A 170 9.55 -2.08 -1.41
C GLU A 170 10.06 -3.25 -0.57
N VAL A 171 10.39 -2.94 0.66
CA VAL A 171 10.64 -3.91 1.71
C VAL A 171 9.70 -3.59 2.87
N PHE A 172 8.81 -4.50 3.22
CA PHE A 172 7.73 -4.24 4.18
C PHE A 172 7.60 -5.30 5.27
N THR A 173 6.94 -4.93 6.35
CA THR A 173 6.48 -5.83 7.42
C THR A 173 5.27 -5.24 8.13
N SER A 174 4.54 -6.06 8.89
CA SER A 174 3.58 -5.57 9.88
C SER A 174 4.27 -5.41 11.24
N PRO A 175 4.17 -4.25 11.90
CA PRO A 175 4.74 -4.07 13.23
C PRO A 175 3.99 -4.88 14.29
N VAL A 176 4.54 -5.00 15.49
CA VAL A 176 3.86 -5.59 16.65
C VAL A 176 2.78 -4.61 17.12
N GLU A 177 1.52 -5.04 17.12
CA GLU A 177 0.32 -4.22 17.19
C GLU A 177 0.28 -3.22 18.36
N ASN A 178 0.83 -3.59 19.51
CA ASN A 178 0.83 -2.77 20.73
C ASN A 178 2.21 -2.21 21.10
N ASP A 179 3.21 -2.36 20.24
CA ASP A 179 4.58 -1.83 20.46
C ASP A 179 4.94 -0.77 19.39
N ILE A 180 4.07 0.23 19.24
CA ILE A 180 4.26 1.36 18.34
C ILE A 180 3.96 2.63 19.10
N ASN A 181 4.95 3.53 19.20
CA ASN A 181 4.81 4.77 19.96
C ASN A 181 5.55 5.91 19.26
N GLY A 182 4.95 7.10 19.28
CA GLY A 182 5.55 8.31 18.74
C GLY A 182 4.62 9.11 17.84
N GLU A 183 5.21 9.92 16.97
CA GLU A 183 4.48 10.74 16.01
C GLU A 183 5.10 10.63 14.63
N ILE A 184 4.25 10.75 13.61
CA ILE A 184 4.67 10.73 12.21
C ILE A 184 3.87 11.75 11.39
N TYR A 185 4.58 12.51 10.55
CA TYR A 185 4.03 13.48 9.62
C TYR A 185 4.26 13.02 8.18
N PHE A 186 3.20 13.01 7.41
CA PHE A 186 3.19 12.64 6.00
C PHE A 186 3.10 13.89 5.13
N ASP A 187 4.14 14.13 4.37
CA ASP A 187 4.36 15.32 3.54
C ASP A 187 3.86 15.17 2.09
N PHE A 188 3.56 13.95 1.64
CA PHE A 188 2.86 13.70 0.39
C PHE A 188 1.33 13.75 0.56
N PRO A 189 0.55 13.97 -0.53
CA PRO A 189 -0.88 13.75 -0.51
C PRO A 189 -1.22 12.28 -0.24
N GLN A 190 -2.13 12.03 0.69
CA GLN A 190 -2.56 10.69 1.08
C GLN A 190 -3.88 10.38 0.37
N ASN A 191 -3.82 9.59 -0.70
CA ASN A 191 -4.96 9.26 -1.54
C ASN A 191 -5.59 7.92 -1.09
N TYR A 192 -6.92 7.87 -0.97
CA TYR A 192 -7.64 6.64 -0.67
C TYR A 192 -9.06 6.70 -1.24
N ARG A 193 -9.45 5.68 -2.02
CA ARG A 193 -10.79 5.54 -2.61
C ARG A 193 -11.31 6.83 -3.28
N GLY A 194 -10.44 7.53 -4.01
CA GLY A 194 -10.80 8.75 -4.73
C GLY A 194 -10.85 10.04 -3.90
N ASN A 195 -10.59 9.97 -2.61
CA ASN A 195 -10.43 11.11 -1.71
C ASN A 195 -8.96 11.31 -1.36
N SER A 196 -8.61 12.50 -0.85
CA SER A 196 -7.23 12.86 -0.49
C SER A 196 -7.19 13.64 0.81
N ALA A 197 -6.14 13.42 1.60
CA ALA A 197 -5.77 14.26 2.73
C ALA A 197 -4.32 14.74 2.57
N THR A 198 -4.00 15.94 3.03
CA THR A 198 -2.64 16.52 2.96
C THR A 198 -2.16 16.98 4.32
N GLY A 199 -0.83 16.95 4.52
CA GLY A 199 -0.21 17.38 5.79
C GLY A 199 -0.70 16.53 6.97
N VAL A 200 -0.86 15.23 6.76
CA VAL A 200 -1.39 14.33 7.78
C VAL A 200 -0.37 14.12 8.88
N HIS A 201 -0.75 14.35 10.12
CA HIS A 201 0.07 14.16 11.32
C HIS A 201 -0.65 13.22 12.28
N LEU A 202 0.00 12.11 12.63
CA LEU A 202 -0.54 11.09 13.52
C LEU A 202 0.30 11.00 14.81
N TRP A 203 -0.36 10.89 15.95
CA TRP A 203 0.23 10.54 17.24
C TRP A 203 -0.26 9.16 17.65
N ILE A 204 0.66 8.28 17.97
CA ILE A 204 0.39 6.87 18.20
C ILE A 204 0.92 6.47 19.58
N GLU A 205 0.06 5.81 20.34
CA GLU A 205 0.40 5.25 21.66
C GLU A 205 -0.06 3.80 21.70
N ASN A 206 0.84 2.89 22.06
CA ASN A 206 0.57 1.45 22.15
C ASN A 206 -0.13 0.91 20.88
N GLY A 207 0.33 1.37 19.70
CA GLY A 207 -0.16 0.93 18.40
C GLY A 207 -1.50 1.48 17.97
N GLN A 208 -2.07 2.44 18.71
CA GLN A 208 -3.34 3.08 18.35
C GLN A 208 -3.15 4.56 18.06
N ILE A 209 -3.78 5.05 17.02
CA ILE A 209 -3.85 6.49 16.74
C ILE A 209 -4.71 7.14 17.80
N VAL A 210 -4.06 7.91 18.70
CA VAL A 210 -4.72 8.63 19.80
C VAL A 210 -5.07 10.08 19.44
N LYS A 211 -4.36 10.64 18.46
CA LYS A 211 -4.61 11.98 17.94
C LYS A 211 -4.18 12.05 16.47
N PHE A 212 -4.87 12.84 15.69
CA PHE A 212 -4.50 13.13 14.31
C PHE A 212 -4.84 14.57 13.94
N ASP A 213 -4.15 15.09 12.94
CA ASP A 213 -4.41 16.38 12.30
C ASP A 213 -4.09 16.31 10.80
N ALA A 214 -4.61 17.25 10.03
CA ALA A 214 -4.34 17.36 8.60
C ALA A 214 -4.58 18.80 8.12
N GLU A 215 -3.85 19.23 7.10
CA GLU A 215 -4.08 20.52 6.44
C GLU A 215 -5.37 20.51 5.63
N THR A 216 -5.65 19.40 4.95
CA THR A 216 -6.91 19.15 4.24
C THR A 216 -7.38 17.71 4.45
N GLY A 217 -8.68 17.45 4.30
CA GLY A 217 -9.25 16.09 4.34
C GLY A 217 -9.40 15.51 5.76
N LYS A 218 -9.35 16.32 6.82
CA LYS A 218 -9.44 15.86 8.22
C LYS A 218 -10.73 15.11 8.51
N ASP A 219 -11.88 15.59 8.01
CA ASP A 219 -13.17 14.92 8.21
C ASP A 219 -13.18 13.53 7.55
N TYR A 220 -12.48 13.38 6.41
CA TYR A 220 -12.33 12.09 5.75
C TYR A 220 -11.44 11.13 6.56
N LEU A 221 -10.31 11.62 7.11
CA LEU A 221 -9.50 10.83 8.06
C LEU A 221 -10.32 10.35 9.25
N GLU A 222 -11.11 11.25 9.86
CA GLU A 222 -11.97 10.91 11.00
C GLU A 222 -12.97 9.81 10.64
N ALA A 223 -13.61 9.91 9.49
CA ALA A 223 -14.56 8.90 9.01
C ALA A 223 -13.87 7.53 8.81
N MET A 224 -12.67 7.51 8.23
CA MET A 224 -11.91 6.28 7.99
C MET A 224 -11.41 5.65 9.30
N PHE A 225 -10.87 6.44 10.22
CA PHE A 225 -10.40 5.96 11.53
C PHE A 225 -11.51 5.50 12.48
N ASN A 226 -12.75 5.82 12.18
CA ASN A 226 -13.93 5.33 12.92
C ASN A 226 -14.71 4.24 12.17
N MET A 227 -14.14 3.65 11.10
CA MET A 227 -14.83 2.64 10.28
C MET A 227 -15.10 1.34 11.05
N ASP A 228 -14.09 0.86 11.79
CA ASP A 228 -14.18 -0.34 12.62
C ASP A 228 -13.15 -0.30 13.76
N GLU A 229 -13.12 -1.34 14.60
CA GLU A 229 -12.24 -1.42 15.77
C GLU A 229 -10.76 -1.41 15.40
N GLY A 230 -10.38 -2.01 14.26
CA GLY A 230 -9.00 -2.11 13.80
C GLY A 230 -8.50 -0.89 13.03
N SER A 231 -9.39 0.04 12.65
CA SER A 231 -9.07 1.14 11.73
C SER A 231 -8.14 2.22 12.30
N LYS A 232 -7.89 2.22 13.61
CA LYS A 232 -6.87 3.06 14.28
C LYS A 232 -5.55 2.34 14.54
N GLY A 233 -5.49 1.05 14.24
CA GLY A 233 -4.26 0.25 14.34
C GLY A 233 -3.33 0.51 13.17
N ILE A 234 -2.07 0.14 13.33
CA ILE A 234 -1.06 0.21 12.28
C ILE A 234 -0.83 -1.19 11.72
N GLY A 235 -1.11 -1.35 10.43
CA GLY A 235 -1.05 -2.64 9.74
C GLY A 235 0.28 -2.94 9.07
N GLU A 236 1.00 -1.89 8.66
CA GLU A 236 2.21 -2.03 7.88
C GLU A 236 3.21 -0.90 8.12
N ILE A 237 4.48 -1.21 7.97
CA ILE A 237 5.58 -0.27 7.76
C ILE A 237 6.44 -0.78 6.62
N ALA A 238 6.73 0.08 5.66
CA ALA A 238 7.51 -0.26 4.47
C ALA A 238 8.50 0.83 4.06
N ILE A 239 9.48 0.44 3.28
CA ILE A 239 10.50 1.33 2.72
C ILE A 239 10.44 1.22 1.20
N GLY A 240 10.09 2.32 0.53
CA GLY A 240 10.07 2.44 -0.92
C GLY A 240 11.50 2.46 -1.51
N THR A 241 11.70 1.69 -2.55
CA THR A 241 13.05 1.39 -3.10
C THR A 241 13.15 1.47 -4.62
N ASN A 242 12.06 1.82 -5.31
CA ASN A 242 12.09 2.00 -6.77
C ASN A 242 12.63 3.39 -7.11
N ASP A 243 13.90 3.45 -7.48
CA ASP A 243 14.57 4.72 -7.80
C ASP A 243 14.07 5.40 -9.09
N GLU A 244 13.31 4.70 -9.93
CA GLU A 244 12.68 5.27 -11.13
C GLU A 244 11.37 6.00 -10.81
N ILE A 245 10.80 5.78 -9.62
CA ILE A 245 9.62 6.52 -9.15
C ILE A 245 10.09 7.64 -8.23
N GLN A 246 10.04 8.88 -8.73
CA GLN A 246 10.61 10.03 -8.03
C GLN A 246 9.58 11.09 -7.61
N GLU A 247 8.36 10.97 -8.09
CA GLU A 247 7.25 11.90 -7.84
C GLU A 247 5.93 11.15 -7.61
N VAL A 248 4.98 11.82 -6.97
CA VAL A 248 3.65 11.26 -6.66
C VAL A 248 2.80 11.28 -7.92
N ALA A 249 2.30 10.10 -8.31
CA ALA A 249 1.40 9.92 -9.44
C ALA A 249 -0.10 9.99 -9.06
N GLY A 250 -0.40 10.02 -7.75
CA GLY A 250 -1.79 9.94 -7.26
C GLY A 250 -2.40 8.53 -7.38
N ASN A 251 -1.56 7.54 -7.63
CA ASN A 251 -1.91 6.13 -7.71
C ASN A 251 -1.04 5.34 -6.72
N ILE A 252 -1.67 4.69 -5.75
CA ILE A 252 -0.97 4.02 -4.67
C ILE A 252 -0.01 2.92 -5.17
N LEU A 253 -0.34 2.21 -6.26
CA LEU A 253 0.52 1.20 -6.87
C LEU A 253 1.94 1.73 -7.19
N PHE A 254 2.06 3.03 -7.49
CA PHE A 254 3.33 3.70 -7.75
C PHE A 254 3.84 4.44 -6.50
N ASP A 255 2.96 5.17 -5.84
CA ASP A 255 3.33 6.15 -4.82
C ASP A 255 3.97 5.50 -3.60
N GLU A 256 3.53 4.31 -3.19
CA GLU A 256 4.11 3.52 -2.08
C GLU A 256 5.50 2.97 -2.39
N LYS A 257 5.86 2.86 -3.69
CA LYS A 257 7.15 2.32 -4.14
C LYS A 257 8.23 3.39 -4.36
N ILE A 258 7.92 4.68 -4.17
CA ILE A 258 8.84 5.80 -4.41
C ILE A 258 10.19 5.55 -3.71
N GLY A 259 11.27 5.51 -4.50
CA GLY A 259 12.62 5.38 -3.96
C GLY A 259 12.97 6.54 -3.03
N GLY A 260 13.41 6.23 -1.81
CA GLY A 260 13.69 7.25 -0.80
C GLY A 260 12.46 7.72 -0.01
N SER A 261 11.41 6.94 0.05
CA SER A 261 10.24 7.12 0.91
C SER A 261 10.09 5.98 1.91
N ILE A 262 9.19 6.17 2.86
CA ILE A 262 8.54 5.11 3.61
C ILE A 262 7.04 5.24 3.41
N HIS A 263 6.31 4.16 3.64
CA HIS A 263 4.89 4.25 3.90
C HIS A 263 4.49 3.47 5.15
N MET A 264 3.36 3.84 5.69
CA MET A 264 2.75 3.20 6.85
C MET A 264 1.27 2.99 6.56
N ALA A 265 0.81 1.74 6.59
CA ALA A 265 -0.61 1.48 6.45
C ALA A 265 -1.33 1.60 7.78
N VAL A 266 -2.41 2.37 7.78
CA VAL A 266 -3.38 2.40 8.86
C VAL A 266 -4.45 1.35 8.59
N GLY A 267 -4.79 0.53 9.60
CA GLY A 267 -5.78 -0.53 9.49
C GLY A 267 -5.19 -1.94 9.39
N ALA A 268 -5.68 -2.74 8.43
CA ALA A 268 -5.38 -4.16 8.32
C ALA A 268 -3.88 -4.46 8.17
N SER A 269 -3.45 -5.54 8.81
CA SER A 269 -2.10 -6.10 8.68
C SER A 269 -2.04 -7.21 7.65
N TYR A 270 -0.84 -7.55 7.21
CA TYR A 270 -0.57 -8.72 6.37
C TYR A 270 -0.21 -9.96 7.22
N PRO A 271 -1.03 -11.04 7.17
CA PRO A 271 -0.78 -12.25 7.95
C PRO A 271 0.55 -12.95 7.63
N GLU A 272 1.04 -12.85 6.39
CA GLU A 272 2.32 -13.43 5.94
C GLU A 272 3.55 -12.81 6.61
N THR A 273 3.43 -11.59 7.12
CA THR A 273 4.46 -10.92 7.92
C THR A 273 4.34 -11.23 9.42
N GLY A 274 3.26 -11.91 9.82
CA GLY A 274 2.89 -12.18 11.22
C GLY A 274 1.98 -11.10 11.83
N GLY A 275 1.44 -10.19 11.02
CA GLY A 275 0.48 -9.16 11.44
C GLY A 275 -0.87 -9.73 11.83
N LYS A 276 -1.55 -9.11 12.79
CA LYS A 276 -2.81 -9.60 13.38
C LYS A 276 -3.94 -8.58 13.38
N ASN A 277 -3.65 -7.30 13.08
CA ASN A 277 -4.70 -6.30 13.06
C ASN A 277 -5.68 -6.56 11.91
N VAL A 278 -6.97 -6.63 12.23
CA VAL A 278 -8.04 -6.89 11.26
C VAL A 278 -8.90 -5.65 11.13
N SER A 279 -9.03 -5.13 9.92
CA SER A 279 -9.85 -3.98 9.59
C SER A 279 -10.39 -4.08 8.16
N GLY A 280 -11.46 -3.35 7.87
CA GLY A 280 -11.90 -3.07 6.50
C GLY A 280 -11.13 -1.92 5.83
N LEU A 281 -10.29 -1.22 6.60
CA LEU A 281 -9.36 -0.20 6.15
C LEU A 281 -7.98 -0.83 5.94
N HIS A 282 -7.31 -0.45 4.87
CA HIS A 282 -5.87 -0.54 4.66
C HIS A 282 -5.51 0.69 3.84
N TRP A 283 -4.87 1.65 4.47
CA TRP A 283 -4.57 2.93 3.85
C TRP A 283 -3.09 3.27 4.02
N ASP A 284 -2.33 3.09 2.96
CA ASP A 284 -0.92 3.42 2.90
C ASP A 284 -0.75 4.94 2.86
N MET A 285 -0.02 5.45 3.84
CA MET A 285 0.34 6.85 3.97
C MET A 285 1.83 7.00 3.74
N ILE A 286 2.22 7.87 2.81
CA ILE A 286 3.57 7.96 2.29
C ILE A 286 4.29 9.19 2.85
N LYS A 287 5.54 8.98 3.28
CA LYS A 287 6.44 10.03 3.78
C LYS A 287 7.73 10.08 2.97
N ASN A 288 8.14 11.29 2.60
CA ASN A 288 9.45 11.55 2.00
C ASN A 288 10.57 11.38 3.05
N MET A 289 11.57 10.59 2.71
CA MET A 289 12.73 10.35 3.57
C MET A 289 14.05 10.87 2.97
N LYS A 290 13.99 11.66 1.89
CA LYS A 290 15.18 12.14 1.17
C LYS A 290 15.97 13.23 1.89
N ASN A 291 15.34 13.91 2.88
CA ASN A 291 15.96 15.03 3.56
C ASN A 291 15.82 14.90 5.10
N ASN A 292 16.95 15.06 5.80
CA ASN A 292 17.02 15.09 7.28
C ASN A 292 16.26 13.92 7.96
N SER A 293 16.26 12.76 7.31
CA SER A 293 15.51 11.60 7.77
C SER A 293 16.42 10.39 7.97
N LYS A 294 16.13 9.59 8.99
CA LYS A 294 16.94 8.45 9.41
C LYS A 294 16.06 7.30 9.84
N ILE A 295 16.55 6.07 9.59
CA ILE A 295 15.98 4.86 10.18
C ILE A 295 17.07 4.16 10.98
N TYR A 296 16.72 3.79 12.20
CA TYR A 296 17.55 3.00 13.09
C TYR A 296 16.93 1.62 13.29
N ALA A 297 17.75 0.58 13.26
CA ALA A 297 17.39 -0.79 13.60
C ALA A 297 18.21 -1.21 14.82
N ASP A 298 17.55 -1.48 15.96
CA ASP A 298 18.18 -1.76 17.26
C ASP A 298 19.29 -0.74 17.57
N ASP A 299 18.95 0.57 17.47
CA ASP A 299 19.84 1.73 17.68
C ASP A 299 20.96 1.93 16.63
N LYS A 300 21.14 1.01 15.68
CA LYS A 300 22.09 1.18 14.58
C LYS A 300 21.46 1.97 13.45
N LEU A 301 22.12 3.03 12.99
CA LEU A 301 21.72 3.76 11.79
C LEU A 301 21.86 2.86 10.57
N ILE A 302 20.76 2.60 9.86
CA ILE A 302 20.70 1.73 8.68
C ILE A 302 20.25 2.45 7.42
N TYR A 303 19.67 3.63 7.56
CA TYR A 303 19.13 4.38 6.45
C TYR A 303 19.22 5.88 6.74
N GLU A 304 19.68 6.67 5.78
CA GLU A 304 19.79 8.12 5.91
C GLU A 304 19.49 8.80 4.58
N ASN A 305 18.64 9.82 4.62
CA ASN A 305 18.34 10.68 3.47
C ASN A 305 17.98 9.90 2.20
N GLY A 306 17.08 8.94 2.32
CA GLY A 306 16.56 8.19 1.19
C GLY A 306 17.41 6.97 0.79
N LYS A 307 18.48 6.61 1.54
CA LYS A 307 19.41 5.54 1.13
C LYS A 307 19.71 4.58 2.27
N PHE A 308 19.71 3.28 1.97
CA PHE A 308 20.24 2.26 2.86
C PHE A 308 21.78 2.37 3.00
N LEU A 309 22.25 2.10 4.21
CA LEU A 309 23.67 2.11 4.61
C LEU A 309 24.22 0.69 4.89
N ILE A 310 23.41 -0.34 4.63
CA ILE A 310 23.69 -1.78 4.87
C ILE A 310 23.66 -2.59 3.59
#